data_aca9f693679f901c74c8d8dfac04a099
#
_entry.id   aca9f693679f901c74c8d8dfac04a099
#
_cell.length_a   1.000
_cell.length_b   1.000
_cell.length_c   1.000
_cell.angle_alpha   90.00
_cell.angle_beta   90.00
_cell.angle_gamma   90.00
#
_symmetry.space_group_name_H-M   'P 1'
#
loop_
_entity.id
_entity.type
_entity.pdbx_description
1 polymer ?
#
loop_
_entity_poly.entity_id
_entity_poly.type
_entity_poly.pdbx_seq_one_letter_code
_entity_poly.pdbx_strand_id
1 'polypeptide(L)'
;YKLNNGVEIPVVGFGTWQTPDGDVARESVKTALEVGYRHIDTAAAYGNEVSVGQGIKESGVNRHDIFLTTKLWNDSHGYEATKKAIDLSLQKLDTDYLDLYLIHWPNPVSVREHWAELNAESWQAMEEAVKAGKIRAIGISNFRKHHLDELLKTANIVPAVNQNYLNPSDLQPDVLAANKEHDILNEAYPLEDINLKYNSKVWTIH
;
A
#
# COMPACT_ATOMS: atom_id res chain seq x y z
N TYR A 1 5.85 -12.67 -6.76
CA TYR A 1 6.26 -13.21 -5.47
C TYR A 1 5.05 -13.71 -4.68
N LYS A 2 5.30 -14.67 -3.80
CA LYS A 2 4.28 -15.16 -2.87
C LYS A 2 4.50 -14.53 -1.50
N LEU A 3 3.48 -13.87 -0.98
CA LEU A 3 3.47 -13.28 0.36
C LEU A 3 3.38 -14.34 1.46
N ASN A 4 3.70 -14.00 2.70
CA ASN A 4 3.66 -14.90 3.86
C ASN A 4 2.26 -15.49 4.13
N ASN A 5 1.21 -14.86 3.66
CA ASN A 5 -0.18 -15.34 3.74
C ASN A 5 -0.63 -16.13 2.49
N GLY A 6 0.26 -16.36 1.53
CA GLY A 6 -0.01 -17.13 0.32
C GLY A 6 -0.56 -16.35 -0.87
N VAL A 7 -0.88 -15.07 -0.72
CA VAL A 7 -1.30 -14.19 -1.81
C VAL A 7 -0.12 -13.92 -2.74
N GLU A 8 -0.35 -13.94 -4.04
CA GLU A 8 0.68 -13.61 -5.04
C GLU A 8 0.63 -12.12 -5.39
N ILE A 9 1.80 -11.46 -5.38
CA ILE A 9 1.98 -10.06 -5.77
C ILE A 9 2.86 -9.96 -7.02
N PRO A 10 2.47 -9.18 -8.05
CA PRO A 10 3.31 -8.93 -9.21
C PRO A 10 4.63 -8.24 -8.83
N VAL A 11 5.71 -8.58 -9.55
CA VAL A 11 7.07 -8.05 -9.30
C VAL A 11 7.18 -6.56 -9.56
N VAL A 12 6.39 -6.06 -10.51
CA VAL A 12 6.39 -4.66 -10.94
C VAL A 12 4.99 -4.08 -10.80
N GLY A 13 4.89 -2.91 -10.17
CA GLY A 13 3.66 -2.15 -10.01
C GLY A 13 3.72 -0.77 -10.68
N PHE A 14 2.56 -0.23 -10.98
CA PHE A 14 2.36 1.14 -11.43
C PHE A 14 1.87 2.00 -10.27
N GLY A 15 2.68 2.98 -9.84
CA GLY A 15 2.35 3.90 -8.76
C GLY A 15 1.69 5.18 -9.25
N THR A 16 0.71 5.68 -8.51
CA THR A 16 -0.07 6.88 -8.86
C THR A 16 0.29 8.12 -8.02
N TRP A 17 1.34 8.05 -7.21
CA TRP A 17 1.80 9.21 -6.45
C TRP A 17 2.19 10.37 -7.38
N GLN A 18 1.78 11.60 -7.02
CA GLN A 18 1.95 12.83 -7.82
C GLN A 18 1.26 12.80 -9.20
N THR A 19 0.44 11.80 -9.48
CA THR A 19 -0.39 11.81 -10.67
C THR A 19 -1.62 12.68 -10.38
N PRO A 20 -1.84 13.78 -11.13
CA PRO A 20 -2.99 14.65 -10.92
C PRO A 20 -4.31 13.89 -11.03
N ASP A 21 -5.24 14.17 -10.10
CA ASP A 21 -6.59 13.59 -10.15
C ASP A 21 -7.32 13.97 -11.45
N GLY A 22 -8.32 13.20 -11.83
CA GLY A 22 -9.10 13.38 -13.04
C GLY A 22 -8.53 12.59 -14.23
N ASP A 23 -8.61 13.17 -15.41
CA ASP A 23 -8.27 12.51 -16.67
C ASP A 23 -6.84 11.95 -16.69
N VAL A 24 -5.88 12.66 -16.07
CA VAL A 24 -4.48 12.21 -16.07
C VAL A 24 -4.33 10.90 -15.31
N ALA A 25 -4.86 10.80 -14.10
CA ALA A 25 -4.79 9.56 -13.30
C ALA A 25 -5.58 8.43 -13.97
N ARG A 26 -6.79 8.73 -14.46
CA ARG A 26 -7.65 7.76 -15.14
C ARG A 26 -6.97 7.14 -16.36
N GLU A 27 -6.51 7.97 -17.30
CA GLU A 27 -5.87 7.50 -18.53
C GLU A 27 -4.53 6.82 -18.27
N SER A 28 -3.74 7.29 -17.28
CA SER A 28 -2.48 6.66 -16.91
C SER A 28 -2.68 5.23 -16.39
N VAL A 29 -3.64 5.03 -15.49
CA VAL A 29 -3.98 3.71 -14.95
C VAL A 29 -4.54 2.78 -16.02
N LYS A 30 -5.47 3.28 -16.84
CA LYS A 30 -6.02 2.53 -17.98
C LYS A 30 -4.90 2.06 -18.91
N THR A 31 -4.03 2.98 -19.36
CA THR A 31 -2.91 2.66 -20.24
C THR A 31 -1.95 1.67 -19.59
N ALA A 32 -1.61 1.84 -18.31
CA ALA A 32 -0.74 0.90 -17.60
C ALA A 32 -1.30 -0.54 -17.64
N LEU A 33 -2.59 -0.70 -17.40
CA LEU A 33 -3.25 -2.00 -17.48
C LEU A 33 -3.32 -2.57 -18.91
N GLU A 34 -3.59 -1.72 -19.91
CA GLU A 34 -3.62 -2.09 -21.32
C GLU A 34 -2.26 -2.57 -21.83
N VAL A 35 -1.15 -1.97 -21.38
CA VAL A 35 0.21 -2.38 -21.75
C VAL A 35 0.76 -3.54 -20.91
N GLY A 36 -0.03 -4.08 -19.96
CA GLY A 36 0.30 -5.32 -19.28
C GLY A 36 0.66 -5.21 -17.79
N TYR A 37 0.66 -4.01 -17.18
CA TYR A 37 0.76 -3.93 -15.72
C TYR A 37 -0.44 -4.65 -15.07
N ARG A 38 -0.19 -5.29 -13.94
CA ARG A 38 -1.22 -5.99 -13.16
C ARG A 38 -1.20 -5.63 -11.67
N HIS A 39 -0.32 -4.72 -11.26
CA HIS A 39 -0.29 -4.14 -9.93
C HIS A 39 -0.43 -2.62 -10.05
N ILE A 40 -1.47 -2.08 -9.41
CA ILE A 40 -1.73 -0.63 -9.29
C ILE A 40 -1.58 -0.25 -7.82
N ASP A 41 -0.71 0.71 -7.55
CA ASP A 41 -0.45 1.25 -6.22
C ASP A 41 -0.92 2.69 -6.12
N THR A 42 -1.85 2.93 -5.21
CA THR A 42 -2.37 4.25 -4.86
C THR A 42 -2.35 4.48 -3.35
N ALA A 43 -2.91 5.57 -2.87
CA ALA A 43 -3.12 5.86 -1.46
C ALA A 43 -4.22 6.89 -1.27
N ALA A 44 -4.91 6.85 -0.12
CA ALA A 44 -5.90 7.88 0.24
C ALA A 44 -5.29 9.30 0.20
N ALA A 45 -4.02 9.43 0.61
CA ALA A 45 -3.29 10.70 0.61
C ALA A 45 -3.08 11.31 -0.78
N TYR A 46 -3.12 10.51 -1.85
CA TYR A 46 -2.86 11.02 -3.21
C TYR A 46 -4.05 11.78 -3.79
N GLY A 47 -5.24 11.61 -3.21
CA GLY A 47 -6.45 12.31 -3.60
C GLY A 47 -7.05 11.87 -4.95
N ASN A 48 -6.51 10.80 -5.55
CA ASN A 48 -6.85 10.36 -6.91
C ASN A 48 -7.52 8.97 -6.97
N GLU A 49 -7.92 8.39 -5.83
CA GLU A 49 -8.50 7.03 -5.79
C GLU A 49 -9.73 6.86 -6.70
N VAL A 50 -10.58 7.89 -6.83
CA VAL A 50 -11.76 7.86 -7.72
C VAL A 50 -11.32 7.68 -9.17
N SER A 51 -10.37 8.47 -9.63
CA SER A 51 -9.85 8.40 -11.00
C SER A 51 -9.09 7.10 -11.27
N VAL A 52 -8.40 6.57 -10.25
CA VAL A 52 -7.75 5.24 -10.32
C VAL A 52 -8.81 4.15 -10.53
N GLY A 53 -9.89 4.15 -9.75
CA GLY A 53 -11.00 3.20 -9.91
C GLY A 53 -11.64 3.28 -11.29
N GLN A 54 -11.85 4.50 -11.80
CA GLN A 54 -12.35 4.71 -13.16
C GLN A 54 -11.40 4.15 -14.22
N GLY A 55 -10.09 4.41 -14.11
CA GLY A 55 -9.08 3.88 -15.01
C GLY A 55 -9.02 2.35 -15.02
N ILE A 56 -9.15 1.71 -13.86
CA ILE A 56 -9.25 0.26 -13.73
C ILE A 56 -10.47 -0.25 -14.51
N LYS A 57 -11.63 0.33 -14.29
CA LYS A 57 -12.88 -0.06 -14.95
C LYS A 57 -12.81 0.11 -16.46
N GLU A 58 -12.31 1.24 -16.94
CA GLU A 58 -12.20 1.57 -18.36
C GLU A 58 -11.14 0.75 -19.11
N SER A 59 -10.16 0.18 -18.42
CA SER A 59 -9.15 -0.70 -19.02
C SER A 59 -9.73 -2.00 -19.58
N GLY A 60 -10.90 -2.40 -19.08
CA GLY A 60 -11.54 -3.69 -19.43
C GLY A 60 -10.81 -4.92 -18.88
N VAL A 61 -9.71 -4.75 -18.12
CA VAL A 61 -9.04 -5.87 -17.45
C VAL A 61 -9.89 -6.35 -16.28
N ASN A 62 -10.04 -7.67 -16.15
CA ASN A 62 -10.82 -8.25 -15.07
C ASN A 62 -10.22 -7.86 -13.70
N ARG A 63 -11.06 -7.41 -12.75
CA ARG A 63 -10.63 -7.01 -11.41
C ARG A 63 -9.80 -8.08 -10.69
N HIS A 64 -10.12 -9.37 -10.92
CA HIS A 64 -9.39 -10.51 -10.34
C HIS A 64 -7.96 -10.69 -10.89
N ASP A 65 -7.66 -10.11 -12.05
CA ASP A 65 -6.34 -10.12 -12.66
C ASP A 65 -5.49 -8.92 -12.24
N ILE A 66 -6.04 -8.03 -11.40
CA ILE A 66 -5.38 -6.81 -10.93
C ILE A 66 -5.08 -6.95 -9.44
N PHE A 67 -3.84 -6.68 -9.06
CA PHE A 67 -3.41 -6.50 -7.69
C PHE A 67 -3.50 -5.01 -7.34
N LEU A 68 -4.45 -4.64 -6.49
CA LEU A 68 -4.73 -3.24 -6.12
C LEU A 68 -4.29 -2.95 -4.70
N THR A 69 -3.37 -1.99 -4.57
CA THR A 69 -2.86 -1.49 -3.28
C THR A 69 -3.37 -0.08 -3.03
N THR A 70 -3.85 0.17 -1.82
CA THR A 70 -4.02 1.54 -1.27
C THR A 70 -3.57 1.60 0.18
N LYS A 71 -3.60 2.79 0.80
CA LYS A 71 -2.94 3.03 2.09
C LYS A 71 -3.77 3.91 3.00
N LEU A 72 -3.73 3.57 4.30
CA LEU A 72 -4.28 4.37 5.40
C LEU A 72 -3.49 5.66 5.56
N TRP A 73 -4.16 6.81 5.47
CA TRP A 73 -3.48 8.08 5.66
C TRP A 73 -3.35 8.44 7.15
N ASN A 74 -2.47 9.41 7.41
CA ASN A 74 -2.03 9.84 8.74
C ASN A 74 -3.13 10.37 9.67
N ASP A 75 -4.22 10.90 9.12
CA ASP A 75 -5.37 11.44 9.86
C ASP A 75 -6.39 10.39 10.29
N SER A 76 -6.20 9.17 9.85
CA SER A 76 -7.18 8.08 10.00
C SER A 76 -6.67 6.91 10.85
N HIS A 77 -5.61 7.13 11.64
CA HIS A 77 -5.11 6.14 12.61
C HIS A 77 -6.10 5.94 13.76
N GLY A 78 -6.09 4.73 14.33
CA GLY A 78 -7.03 4.29 15.36
C GLY A 78 -8.12 3.39 14.79
N TYR A 79 -8.76 2.59 15.64
CA TYR A 79 -9.65 1.51 15.24
C TYR A 79 -10.84 1.97 14.38
N GLU A 80 -11.68 2.87 14.92
CA GLU A 80 -12.88 3.33 14.20
C GLU A 80 -12.56 4.18 12.96
N ALA A 81 -11.50 5.01 13.03
CA ALA A 81 -11.08 5.83 11.92
C ALA A 81 -10.56 4.96 10.76
N THR A 82 -9.79 3.93 11.07
CA THR A 82 -9.27 2.98 10.07
C THR A 82 -10.38 2.20 9.38
N LYS A 83 -11.41 1.73 10.12
CA LYS A 83 -12.58 1.06 9.52
C LYS A 83 -13.27 1.95 8.49
N LYS A 84 -13.52 3.21 8.86
CA LYS A 84 -14.13 4.20 7.96
C LYS A 84 -13.24 4.49 6.74
N ALA A 85 -11.93 4.59 6.95
CA ALA A 85 -10.97 4.84 5.86
C ALA A 85 -10.93 3.68 4.86
N ILE A 86 -10.98 2.42 5.32
CA ILE A 86 -11.06 1.24 4.45
C ILE A 86 -12.34 1.29 3.59
N ASP A 87 -13.49 1.52 4.22
CA ASP A 87 -14.77 1.57 3.50
C ASP A 87 -14.80 2.73 2.50
N LEU A 88 -14.23 3.88 2.84
CA LEU A 88 -14.12 5.02 1.95
C LEU A 88 -13.20 4.75 0.75
N SER A 89 -12.06 4.09 0.95
CA SER A 89 -11.16 3.69 -0.16
C SER A 89 -11.84 2.69 -1.09
N LEU A 90 -12.54 1.68 -0.56
CA LEU A 90 -13.33 0.74 -1.36
C LEU A 90 -14.38 1.45 -2.22
N GLN A 91 -15.10 2.39 -1.61
CA GLN A 91 -16.11 3.20 -2.32
C GLN A 91 -15.49 4.06 -3.43
N LYS A 92 -14.38 4.76 -3.16
CA LYS A 92 -13.70 5.61 -4.14
C LYS A 92 -13.12 4.81 -5.30
N LEU A 93 -12.56 3.65 -5.01
CA LEU A 93 -11.96 2.76 -6.01
C LEU A 93 -13.01 1.92 -6.77
N ASP A 94 -14.30 2.02 -6.41
CA ASP A 94 -15.42 1.25 -6.99
C ASP A 94 -15.12 -0.26 -7.02
N THR A 95 -14.70 -0.82 -5.86
CA THR A 95 -14.33 -2.23 -5.70
C THR A 95 -14.80 -2.81 -4.38
N ASP A 96 -15.09 -4.11 -4.36
CA ASP A 96 -15.55 -4.81 -3.15
C ASP A 96 -14.38 -5.25 -2.26
N TYR A 97 -13.16 -5.31 -2.80
CA TYR A 97 -11.97 -5.74 -2.05
C TYR A 97 -10.68 -5.07 -2.52
N LEU A 98 -9.69 -5.04 -1.64
CA LEU A 98 -8.32 -4.65 -1.90
C LEU A 98 -7.39 -5.87 -1.86
N ASP A 99 -6.37 -5.89 -2.69
CA ASP A 99 -5.36 -6.96 -2.64
C ASP A 99 -4.34 -6.70 -1.53
N LEU A 100 -3.98 -5.43 -1.31
CA LEU A 100 -3.08 -5.01 -0.24
C LEU A 100 -3.54 -3.66 0.34
N TYR A 101 -3.55 -3.58 1.68
CA TYR A 101 -3.78 -2.33 2.40
C TYR A 101 -2.63 -2.08 3.37
N LEU A 102 -2.04 -0.88 3.32
CA LEU A 102 -0.86 -0.51 4.10
C LEU A 102 -1.15 0.59 5.10
N ILE A 103 -0.57 0.54 6.30
CA ILE A 103 -0.38 1.76 7.10
C ILE A 103 0.70 2.59 6.40
N HIS A 104 0.39 3.82 5.96
CA HIS A 104 1.25 4.63 5.11
C HIS A 104 2.51 5.13 5.83
N TRP A 105 2.35 5.59 7.08
CA TRP A 105 3.43 6.04 7.96
C TRP A 105 3.20 5.58 9.39
N PRO A 106 4.27 5.14 10.12
CA PRO A 106 4.12 4.60 11.48
C PRO A 106 3.81 5.68 12.53
N ASN A 107 4.35 6.90 12.39
CA ASN A 107 4.36 7.91 13.44
C ASN A 107 4.11 9.34 12.92
N PRO A 108 2.93 9.61 12.33
CA PRO A 108 2.61 10.95 11.86
C PRO A 108 2.69 11.99 12.99
N VAL A 109 3.02 13.24 12.63
CA VAL A 109 3.28 14.31 13.61
C VAL A 109 2.11 14.53 14.55
N SER A 110 0.88 14.46 14.04
CA SER A 110 -0.36 14.69 14.80
C SER A 110 -0.61 13.67 15.93
N VAL A 111 -0.02 12.49 15.84
CA VAL A 111 -0.26 11.37 16.79
C VAL A 111 1.04 10.77 17.33
N ARG A 112 2.15 11.49 17.21
CA ARG A 112 3.49 10.99 17.51
C ARG A 112 3.67 10.46 18.93
N GLU A 113 3.00 11.04 19.91
CA GLU A 113 3.08 10.60 21.31
C GLU A 113 2.33 9.28 21.55
N HIS A 114 1.39 8.90 20.69
CA HIS A 114 0.54 7.72 20.80
C HIS A 114 0.66 6.79 19.58
N TRP A 115 1.72 6.93 18.80
CA TRP A 115 1.86 6.23 17.53
C TRP A 115 1.75 4.69 17.65
N ALA A 116 2.33 4.13 18.70
CA ALA A 116 2.34 2.68 18.89
C ALA A 116 0.94 2.13 19.19
N GLU A 117 0.21 2.80 20.09
CA GLU A 117 -1.18 2.45 20.44
C GLU A 117 -2.09 2.58 19.21
N LEU A 118 -2.04 3.71 18.52
CA LEU A 118 -2.88 3.96 17.35
C LEU A 118 -2.54 3.04 16.16
N ASN A 119 -1.28 2.64 15.98
CA ASN A 119 -0.93 1.61 15.02
C ASN A 119 -1.52 0.26 15.39
N ALA A 120 -1.48 -0.14 16.66
CA ALA A 120 -2.06 -1.38 17.13
C ALA A 120 -3.59 -1.41 16.91
N GLU A 121 -4.29 -0.32 17.21
CA GLU A 121 -5.72 -0.16 16.95
C GLU A 121 -6.04 -0.20 15.45
N SER A 122 -5.27 0.51 14.62
CA SER A 122 -5.43 0.48 13.18
C SER A 122 -5.19 -0.94 12.63
N TRP A 123 -4.17 -1.62 13.13
CA TRP A 123 -3.85 -2.98 12.72
C TRP A 123 -4.99 -3.96 13.06
N GLN A 124 -5.57 -3.85 14.24
CA GLN A 124 -6.74 -4.64 14.64
C GLN A 124 -7.91 -4.45 13.65
N ALA A 125 -8.22 -3.21 13.27
CA ALA A 125 -9.26 -2.92 12.29
C ALA A 125 -8.95 -3.52 10.91
N MET A 126 -7.68 -3.48 10.49
CA MET A 126 -7.22 -4.09 9.24
C MET A 126 -7.33 -5.63 9.30
N GLU A 127 -6.98 -6.27 10.41
CA GLU A 127 -7.15 -7.72 10.60
C GLU A 127 -8.62 -8.15 10.51
N GLU A 128 -9.53 -7.35 11.05
CA GLU A 128 -10.97 -7.58 10.93
C GLU A 128 -11.46 -7.44 9.48
N ALA A 129 -10.92 -6.47 8.74
CA ALA A 129 -11.24 -6.30 7.33
C ALA A 129 -10.74 -7.47 6.47
N VAL A 130 -9.61 -8.09 6.84
CA VAL A 130 -9.15 -9.36 6.22
C VAL A 130 -10.15 -10.48 6.50
N LYS A 131 -10.57 -10.66 7.74
CA LYS A 131 -11.57 -11.68 8.13
C LYS A 131 -12.92 -11.47 7.42
N ALA A 132 -13.29 -10.21 7.17
CA ALA A 132 -14.50 -9.85 6.44
C ALA A 132 -14.38 -9.99 4.92
N GLY A 133 -13.21 -10.34 4.39
CA GLY A 133 -12.96 -10.47 2.94
C GLY A 133 -12.82 -9.15 2.19
N LYS A 134 -12.74 -8.01 2.88
CA LYS A 134 -12.53 -6.69 2.28
C LYS A 134 -11.08 -6.46 1.84
N ILE A 135 -10.12 -7.17 2.44
CA ILE A 135 -8.69 -7.05 2.17
C ILE A 135 -8.08 -8.46 2.10
N ARG A 136 -7.25 -8.72 1.10
CA ARG A 136 -6.56 -10.01 0.95
C ARG A 136 -5.25 -10.10 1.71
N ALA A 137 -4.49 -9.00 1.78
CA ALA A 137 -3.23 -8.89 2.51
C ALA A 137 -3.11 -7.52 3.17
N ILE A 138 -2.52 -7.47 4.36
CA ILE A 138 -2.25 -6.24 5.09
C ILE A 138 -0.75 -6.07 5.31
N GLY A 139 -0.30 -4.82 5.29
CA GLY A 139 1.10 -4.49 5.42
C GLY A 139 1.33 -3.09 5.95
N ILE A 140 2.57 -2.69 5.91
CA ILE A 140 3.07 -1.45 6.47
C ILE A 140 3.92 -0.72 5.43
N SER A 141 4.13 0.58 5.63
CA SER A 141 5.01 1.39 4.80
C SER A 141 5.80 2.35 5.67
N ASN A 142 7.08 2.54 5.36
CA ASN A 142 8.01 3.41 6.09
C ASN A 142 8.28 2.98 7.55
N PHE A 143 8.03 1.74 7.89
CA PHE A 143 8.33 1.21 9.21
C PHE A 143 9.81 0.88 9.34
N ARG A 144 10.44 1.41 10.39
CA ARG A 144 11.76 1.00 10.87
C ARG A 144 11.61 -0.19 11.82
N LYS A 145 12.74 -0.84 12.16
CA LYS A 145 12.74 -2.00 13.06
C LYS A 145 11.94 -1.77 14.34
N HIS A 146 12.16 -0.65 15.05
CA HIS A 146 11.47 -0.37 16.32
C HIS A 146 9.96 -0.17 16.16
N HIS A 147 9.48 0.34 15.02
CA HIS A 147 8.05 0.43 14.74
C HIS A 147 7.44 -0.96 14.50
N LEU A 148 8.16 -1.81 13.78
CA LEU A 148 7.74 -3.20 13.54
C LEU A 148 7.72 -4.00 14.84
N ASP A 149 8.78 -3.89 15.67
CA ASP A 149 8.87 -4.58 16.96
C ASP A 149 7.68 -4.22 17.89
N GLU A 150 7.26 -2.95 17.90
CA GLU A 150 6.08 -2.53 18.69
C GLU A 150 4.77 -3.12 18.12
N LEU A 151 4.57 -3.04 16.80
CA LEU A 151 3.37 -3.57 16.16
C LEU A 151 3.21 -5.08 16.41
N LEU A 152 4.30 -5.83 16.31
CA LEU A 152 4.30 -7.27 16.48
C LEU A 152 3.96 -7.74 17.91
N LYS A 153 4.01 -6.86 18.91
CA LYS A 153 3.58 -7.23 20.27
C LYS A 153 2.08 -7.53 20.38
N THR A 154 1.28 -6.94 19.49
CA THR A 154 -0.18 -7.03 19.53
C THR A 154 -0.78 -7.61 18.24
N ALA A 155 -0.04 -7.65 17.14
CA ALA A 155 -0.51 -8.17 15.87
C ALA A 155 -0.76 -9.68 15.91
N ASN A 156 -1.93 -10.11 15.42
CA ASN A 156 -2.24 -11.53 15.21
C ASN A 156 -1.87 -11.97 13.79
N ILE A 157 -1.84 -11.03 12.84
CA ILE A 157 -1.39 -11.24 11.45
C ILE A 157 -0.08 -10.49 11.28
N VAL A 158 0.98 -11.21 10.87
CA VAL A 158 2.26 -10.59 10.52
C VAL A 158 2.08 -9.77 9.25
N PRO A 159 2.63 -8.52 9.15
CA PRO A 159 2.60 -7.76 7.92
C PRO A 159 3.11 -8.58 6.72
N ALA A 160 2.39 -8.55 5.62
CA ALA A 160 2.81 -9.27 4.41
C ALA A 160 3.88 -8.51 3.62
N VAL A 161 3.83 -7.17 3.69
CA VAL A 161 4.70 -6.25 2.95
C VAL A 161 5.14 -5.12 3.87
N ASN A 162 6.39 -4.67 3.74
CA ASN A 162 6.86 -3.38 4.21
C ASN A 162 7.36 -2.57 3.00
N GLN A 163 6.59 -1.57 2.59
CA GLN A 163 6.90 -0.72 1.46
C GLN A 163 7.78 0.44 1.91
N ASN A 164 9.04 0.47 1.47
CA ASN A 164 10.04 1.42 1.93
C ASN A 164 10.72 2.14 0.78
N TYR A 165 11.26 3.30 1.12
CA TYR A 165 12.21 3.99 0.29
C TYR A 165 13.53 3.19 0.27
N LEU A 166 13.80 2.54 -0.84
CA LEU A 166 15.03 1.78 -1.05
C LEU A 166 15.67 2.18 -2.39
N ASN A 167 16.96 2.45 -2.34
CA ASN A 167 17.76 2.73 -3.54
C ASN A 167 19.19 2.22 -3.37
N PRO A 168 19.99 2.11 -4.43
CA PRO A 168 21.35 1.60 -4.34
C PRO A 168 22.28 2.35 -3.40
N SER A 169 21.97 3.61 -3.06
CA SER A 169 22.76 4.45 -2.13
C SER A 169 22.28 4.33 -0.68
N ASP A 170 21.03 3.86 -0.44
CA ASP A 170 20.43 3.68 0.89
C ASP A 170 19.58 2.41 0.91
N LEU A 171 20.23 1.31 1.25
CA LEU A 171 19.60 -0.02 1.32
C LEU A 171 18.84 -0.28 2.62
N GLN A 172 18.95 0.58 3.61
CA GLN A 172 18.34 0.43 4.94
C GLN A 172 18.51 -1.00 5.52
N PRO A 173 19.75 -1.47 5.72
CA PRO A 173 20.04 -2.88 6.02
C PRO A 173 19.31 -3.41 7.26
N ASP A 174 19.11 -2.56 8.27
CA ASP A 174 18.39 -2.94 9.50
C ASP A 174 16.91 -3.22 9.24
N VAL A 175 16.29 -2.48 8.32
CA VAL A 175 14.89 -2.70 7.91
C VAL A 175 14.78 -3.98 7.11
N LEU A 176 15.68 -4.20 6.14
CA LEU A 176 15.70 -5.42 5.34
C LEU A 176 15.91 -6.66 6.22
N ALA A 177 16.82 -6.59 7.20
CA ALA A 177 17.07 -7.70 8.14
C ALA A 177 15.85 -8.00 9.01
N ALA A 178 15.21 -6.96 9.57
CA ALA A 178 14.02 -7.12 10.39
C ALA A 178 12.84 -7.71 9.59
N ASN A 179 12.62 -7.23 8.37
CA ASN A 179 11.56 -7.75 7.51
C ASN A 179 11.81 -9.23 7.15
N LYS A 180 13.07 -9.59 6.84
CA LYS A 180 13.45 -10.98 6.53
C LYS A 180 13.24 -11.93 7.71
N GLU A 181 13.51 -11.48 8.93
CA GLU A 181 13.32 -12.28 10.16
C GLU A 181 11.85 -12.72 10.32
N HIS A 182 10.91 -11.92 9.86
CA HIS A 182 9.46 -12.15 9.98
C HIS A 182 8.78 -12.57 8.67
N ASP A 183 9.54 -12.92 7.63
CA ASP A 183 9.00 -13.27 6.30
C ASP A 183 8.12 -12.17 5.69
N ILE A 184 8.51 -10.91 5.91
CA ILE A 184 7.85 -9.73 5.36
C ILE A 184 8.54 -9.35 4.05
N LEU A 185 7.77 -9.22 2.97
CA LEU A 185 8.30 -8.82 1.67
C LEU A 185 8.71 -7.33 1.69
N ASN A 186 9.91 -7.04 1.21
CA ASN A 186 10.33 -5.67 0.97
C ASN A 186 9.83 -5.20 -0.39
N GLU A 187 9.02 -4.14 -0.40
CA GLU A 187 8.59 -3.45 -1.61
C GLU A 187 9.28 -2.09 -1.68
N ALA A 188 10.02 -1.85 -2.77
CA ALA A 188 10.76 -0.61 -2.95
C ALA A 188 9.92 0.42 -3.70
N TYR A 189 9.81 1.65 -3.17
CA TYR A 189 9.36 2.78 -3.97
C TYR A 189 10.56 3.66 -4.37
N PRO A 190 10.65 4.08 -5.66
CA PRO A 190 11.81 4.80 -6.18
C PRO A 190 11.83 6.27 -5.76
N LEU A 191 13.04 6.86 -5.77
CA LEU A 191 13.27 8.30 -5.68
C LEU A 191 12.75 9.08 -6.90
N GLU A 192 12.46 10.37 -6.64
CA GLU A 192 12.13 11.38 -7.65
C GLU A 192 13.30 11.72 -8.60
N ASP A 193 14.54 11.38 -8.25
CA ASP A 193 15.76 11.87 -8.93
C ASP A 193 16.29 10.98 -10.06
N ILE A 194 15.62 9.91 -10.43
CA ILE A 194 15.91 9.31 -11.73
C ILE A 194 15.21 10.19 -12.77
N ASN A 195 16.00 11.05 -13.40
CA ASN A 195 15.62 12.01 -14.43
C ASN A 195 15.15 11.28 -15.71
N LEU A 196 14.12 10.47 -15.59
CA LEU A 196 13.42 9.87 -16.72
C LEU A 196 12.40 10.89 -17.20
N LYS A 197 12.55 11.35 -18.44
CA LYS A 197 11.67 12.29 -19.15
C LYS A 197 10.20 11.83 -19.29
N TYR A 198 9.79 10.82 -18.54
CA TYR A 198 8.44 10.27 -18.52
C TYR A 198 7.98 10.09 -17.09
N ASN A 199 6.87 10.73 -16.73
CA ASN A 199 6.24 10.73 -15.40
C ASN A 199 5.58 9.38 -15.01
N SER A 200 6.16 8.25 -15.37
CA SER A 200 5.69 6.94 -14.94
C SER A 200 6.61 6.37 -13.86
N LYS A 201 6.08 6.25 -12.66
CA LYS A 201 6.80 5.63 -11.53
C LYS A 201 6.58 4.13 -11.57
N VAL A 202 7.64 3.38 -11.84
CA VAL A 202 7.64 1.92 -11.82
C VAL A 202 8.12 1.45 -10.44
N TRP A 203 7.32 0.66 -9.76
CA TRP A 203 7.65 0.03 -8.49
C TRP A 203 8.29 -1.33 -8.76
N THR A 204 9.37 -1.64 -8.07
CA THR A 204 10.04 -2.94 -8.20
C THR A 204 10.14 -3.61 -6.84
N ILE A 205 9.78 -4.88 -6.79
CA ILE A 205 9.92 -5.72 -5.59
C ILE A 205 11.26 -6.44 -5.69
N HIS A 206 12.05 -6.35 -4.62
CA HIS A 206 13.35 -7.04 -4.51
C HIS A 206 13.38 -8.01 -3.35
#